data_0af668308f370f7baf819cd7806c3e34
#
_entry.id   0af668308f370f7baf819cd7806c3e34
#
_cell.length_a   1.000
_cell.length_b   1.000
_cell.length_c   1.000
_cell.angle_alpha   90.00
_cell.angle_beta   90.00
_cell.angle_gamma   90.00
#
_symmetry.space_group_name_H-M   'P 1'
#
loop_
_entity.id
_entity.type
_entity.pdbx_description
1 polymer ?
#
loop_
_entity_poly.entity_id
_entity_poly.type
_entity_poly.pdbx_seq_one_letter_code
_entity_poly.pdbx_strand_id
1 'polypeptide(L)'
;MDRTDRQPDPHDPRDPRDRRGAGGQSPDAAFAALLEDSAEELYENAPCGYLSTLMDGTVAKINTTLLGWLGLTREAVVGRMRFTDLLTTGGKLYHETHFAPLLRMRGEISGIALELARADGGRIPVLVSSVVKHGSTGEPLLIRTTVFDARDRRAYEEELLRGRRAAEAARRQAEAARRQAEAARRQAEADRARLQETLAVLQQSLLPDTLPEVPGLQTAAYYHTASPDHLTGDFYDVFPLDGTRFAFFLGDVCGKGPQAAAVTSLTRYTLRAAALHDPDPVAALTTLNQVLHERYTAGGDPRYCTTVFGTLDPDPATGGSTVHLASGGHPPALVLRADGTAHFLPTPGGLLVGVLPQATFTTATTTLAPGDTLLLYTDGLTEARTGPDRTHLFGDQALLAFAARHAGRPPHTLIHALTGLLAGFGDGLDDDTALLALGVPAPDSPTRSTR
;
A
#
# COMPACT_ATOMS: atom_id res chain seq x y z
N MET A 1 -14.27 -43.70 7.62
CA MET A 1 -15.54 -43.90 8.31
C MET A 1 -15.92 -42.56 8.88
N ASP A 2 -16.68 -41.80 8.12
CA ASP A 2 -17.80 -41.03 8.65
C ASP A 2 -18.58 -40.48 7.45
N ARG A 3 -19.84 -40.91 7.35
CA ARG A 3 -20.79 -40.49 6.32
C ARG A 3 -21.61 -39.36 6.92
N THR A 4 -21.52 -38.16 6.40
CA THR A 4 -22.46 -37.09 6.68
C THR A 4 -23.50 -37.04 5.57
N ASP A 5 -24.75 -37.32 5.95
CA ASP A 5 -25.99 -37.18 5.21
C ASP A 5 -26.11 -35.82 4.53
N ARG A 6 -26.31 -35.79 3.22
CA ARG A 6 -26.85 -34.65 2.48
C ARG A 6 -28.34 -34.81 2.36
N GLN A 7 -29.11 -33.99 3.05
CA GLN A 7 -30.53 -33.76 2.76
C GLN A 7 -30.69 -33.17 1.35
N PRO A 8 -31.72 -33.63 0.59
CA PRO A 8 -32.02 -33.10 -0.75
C PRO A 8 -32.71 -31.73 -0.67
N ASP A 9 -32.26 -30.83 -1.56
CA ASP A 9 -32.80 -29.51 -1.84
C ASP A 9 -34.21 -29.64 -2.47
N PRO A 10 -35.27 -28.96 -2.02
CA PRO A 10 -36.62 -29.07 -2.53
C PRO A 10 -36.94 -28.26 -3.81
N HIS A 11 -35.97 -27.76 -4.56
CA HIS A 11 -36.18 -27.01 -5.80
C HIS A 11 -35.37 -27.60 -6.98
N ASP A 12 -35.75 -28.80 -7.43
CA ASP A 12 -35.37 -29.29 -8.77
C ASP A 12 -36.49 -28.93 -9.80
N PRO A 13 -36.24 -28.10 -10.83
CA PRO A 13 -37.24 -27.66 -11.80
C PRO A 13 -37.51 -28.69 -12.92
N ARG A 14 -37.36 -30.01 -12.71
CA ARG A 14 -37.52 -31.06 -13.72
C ARG A 14 -38.59 -32.08 -13.39
N ASP A 15 -39.76 -31.68 -12.87
CA ASP A 15 -40.92 -32.54 -12.83
C ASP A 15 -41.86 -32.26 -14.04
N PRO A 16 -42.08 -33.19 -14.99
CA PRO A 16 -42.88 -32.95 -16.19
C PRO A 16 -44.39 -33.03 -15.96
N ARG A 17 -44.91 -33.00 -14.72
CA ARG A 17 -46.34 -33.27 -14.44
C ARG A 17 -47.22 -32.08 -14.13
N ASP A 18 -46.69 -30.82 -14.17
CA ASP A 18 -47.49 -29.63 -13.87
C ASP A 18 -47.66 -28.70 -15.08
N ARG A 19 -48.11 -29.28 -16.23
CA ARG A 19 -48.59 -28.53 -17.38
C ARG A 19 -50.07 -28.81 -17.63
N ARG A 20 -50.96 -28.34 -16.75
CA ARG A 20 -52.37 -28.15 -17.08
C ARG A 20 -52.84 -26.78 -16.52
N GLY A 21 -53.12 -25.83 -17.44
CA GLY A 21 -53.89 -24.66 -17.10
C GLY A 21 -53.35 -23.31 -17.57
N ALA A 22 -52.94 -23.19 -18.83
CA ALA A 22 -52.96 -21.89 -19.48
C ALA A 22 -53.83 -22.06 -20.74
N GLY A 23 -55.05 -21.52 -20.71
CA GLY A 23 -55.95 -21.49 -21.83
C GLY A 23 -55.40 -20.64 -22.98
N GLY A 24 -54.58 -21.26 -23.81
CA GLY A 24 -54.16 -20.70 -25.08
C GLY A 24 -55.35 -20.72 -26.03
N GLN A 25 -55.84 -19.57 -26.41
CA GLN A 25 -56.76 -19.46 -27.57
C GLN A 25 -56.06 -20.12 -28.77
N SER A 26 -56.78 -20.98 -29.47
CA SER A 26 -56.23 -21.64 -30.66
C SER A 26 -55.88 -20.58 -31.72
N PRO A 27 -54.80 -20.75 -32.48
CA PRO A 27 -54.41 -19.84 -33.56
C PRO A 27 -55.56 -19.57 -34.55
N ASP A 28 -56.44 -20.55 -34.73
CA ASP A 28 -57.60 -20.49 -35.60
C ASP A 28 -58.69 -19.53 -35.07
N ALA A 29 -58.88 -19.42 -33.73
CA ALA A 29 -59.81 -18.49 -33.13
C ALA A 29 -59.32 -17.01 -33.26
N ALA A 30 -57.99 -16.80 -33.09
CA ALA A 30 -57.40 -15.50 -33.30
C ALA A 30 -57.45 -15.06 -34.78
N PHE A 31 -57.28 -16.02 -35.71
CA PHE A 31 -57.36 -15.76 -37.14
C PHE A 31 -58.79 -15.48 -37.62
N ALA A 32 -59.77 -16.17 -37.05
CA ALA A 32 -61.18 -15.92 -37.32
C ALA A 32 -61.63 -14.51 -36.84
N ALA A 33 -61.18 -14.08 -35.65
CA ALA A 33 -61.45 -12.78 -35.12
C ALA A 33 -60.86 -11.63 -36.00
N LEU A 34 -59.68 -11.87 -36.61
CA LEU A 34 -59.04 -10.91 -37.54
C LEU A 34 -59.86 -10.72 -38.86
N LEU A 35 -60.59 -11.75 -39.27
CA LEU A 35 -61.44 -11.70 -40.48
C LEU A 35 -62.80 -11.07 -40.23
N GLU A 36 -63.20 -10.93 -38.97
CA GLU A 36 -64.46 -10.28 -38.56
C GLU A 36 -64.35 -8.79 -38.31
N ASP A 37 -63.07 -8.26 -38.11
CA ASP A 37 -62.86 -6.84 -37.88
C ASP A 37 -63.33 -5.97 -39.09
N SER A 38 -64.27 -5.15 -38.84
CA SER A 38 -64.69 -4.15 -39.85
C SER A 38 -63.62 -3.04 -39.97
N ALA A 39 -63.55 -2.42 -41.13
CA ALA A 39 -62.69 -1.22 -41.33
C ALA A 39 -62.90 -0.13 -40.27
N GLU A 40 -64.08 -0.05 -39.73
CA GLU A 40 -64.47 0.91 -38.67
C GLU A 40 -63.86 0.47 -37.31
N GLU A 41 -63.90 -0.82 -36.96
CA GLU A 41 -63.30 -1.34 -35.73
C GLU A 41 -61.78 -1.19 -35.72
N LEU A 42 -61.11 -1.48 -36.84
CA LEU A 42 -59.65 -1.22 -37.00
C LEU A 42 -59.31 0.26 -36.84
N TYR A 43 -60.16 1.14 -37.32
CA TYR A 43 -59.93 2.60 -37.14
C TYR A 43 -60.15 3.02 -35.68
N GLU A 44 -61.27 2.60 -35.07
CA GLU A 44 -61.64 3.05 -33.71
C GLU A 44 -60.69 2.53 -32.64
N ASN A 45 -60.17 1.27 -32.77
CA ASN A 45 -59.34 0.59 -31.79
C ASN A 45 -57.84 0.57 -32.17
N ALA A 46 -57.43 1.34 -33.18
CA ALA A 46 -56.03 1.41 -33.57
C ALA A 46 -55.15 1.82 -32.40
N PRO A 47 -53.92 1.27 -32.24
CA PRO A 47 -52.98 1.60 -31.14
C PRO A 47 -52.38 3.02 -31.26
N CYS A 48 -52.86 3.82 -32.16
CA CYS A 48 -52.48 5.21 -32.36
C CYS A 48 -53.72 6.08 -32.52
N GLY A 49 -53.58 7.38 -32.25
CA GLY A 49 -54.62 8.32 -32.50
C GLY A 49 -54.79 8.57 -34.01
N TYR A 50 -56.03 8.56 -34.48
CA TYR A 50 -56.40 9.00 -35.82
C TYR A 50 -57.38 10.14 -35.77
N LEU A 51 -57.15 11.15 -36.58
CA LEU A 51 -58.16 12.19 -36.84
C LEU A 51 -58.11 12.62 -38.30
N SER A 52 -59.26 13.09 -38.80
CA SER A 52 -59.34 13.76 -40.07
C SER A 52 -59.93 15.15 -39.84
N THR A 53 -59.34 16.16 -40.46
CA THR A 53 -59.84 17.51 -40.39
C THR A 53 -60.21 18.03 -41.78
N LEU A 54 -61.11 18.95 -41.82
CA LEU A 54 -61.36 19.82 -43.02
C LEU A 54 -60.11 20.69 -43.23
N MET A 55 -60.07 21.37 -44.40
CA MET A 55 -58.91 22.23 -44.75
C MET A 55 -58.76 23.46 -43.84
N ASP A 56 -59.83 23.84 -43.13
CA ASP A 56 -59.85 24.92 -42.12
C ASP A 56 -59.37 24.45 -40.75
N GLY A 57 -59.03 23.16 -40.63
CA GLY A 57 -58.57 22.50 -39.40
C GLY A 57 -59.66 21.92 -38.49
N THR A 58 -60.95 22.08 -38.86
CA THR A 58 -62.08 21.55 -38.09
C THR A 58 -62.07 20.04 -38.10
N VAL A 59 -62.16 19.40 -36.93
CA VAL A 59 -62.13 17.94 -36.78
C VAL A 59 -63.44 17.36 -37.36
N ALA A 60 -63.30 16.54 -38.41
CA ALA A 60 -64.39 15.85 -39.05
C ALA A 60 -64.56 14.40 -38.57
N LYS A 61 -63.45 13.73 -38.21
CA LYS A 61 -63.50 12.38 -37.71
C LYS A 61 -62.31 12.20 -36.70
N ILE A 62 -62.50 11.44 -35.62
CA ILE A 62 -61.50 11.14 -34.59
C ILE A 62 -61.79 9.74 -34.02
N ASN A 63 -60.77 8.93 -33.81
CA ASN A 63 -60.96 7.58 -33.27
C ASN A 63 -61.04 7.58 -31.74
N THR A 64 -61.56 6.48 -31.18
CA THR A 64 -61.77 6.29 -29.75
C THR A 64 -60.46 6.32 -28.97
N THR A 65 -59.36 5.82 -29.51
CA THR A 65 -58.04 5.88 -28.89
C THR A 65 -57.59 7.31 -28.62
N LEU A 66 -57.71 8.21 -29.60
CA LEU A 66 -57.28 9.59 -29.41
C LEU A 66 -58.24 10.36 -28.48
N LEU A 67 -59.55 10.09 -28.54
CA LEU A 67 -60.51 10.63 -27.58
C LEU A 67 -60.19 10.22 -26.15
N GLY A 68 -59.83 8.94 -25.93
CA GLY A 68 -59.41 8.42 -24.62
C GLY A 68 -58.14 9.10 -24.10
N TRP A 69 -57.17 9.36 -24.95
CA TRP A 69 -55.97 10.12 -24.54
C TRP A 69 -56.29 11.55 -24.15
N LEU A 70 -57.15 12.22 -24.89
CA LEU A 70 -57.57 13.62 -24.65
C LEU A 70 -58.53 13.76 -23.45
N GLY A 71 -59.25 12.70 -23.09
CA GLY A 71 -60.33 12.75 -22.10
C GLY A 71 -61.53 13.55 -22.59
N LEU A 72 -61.79 13.53 -23.90
CA LEU A 72 -62.87 14.25 -24.54
C LEU A 72 -63.90 13.28 -25.14
N THR A 73 -65.14 13.74 -25.28
CA THR A 73 -66.16 12.98 -25.97
C THR A 73 -66.20 13.36 -27.46
N ARG A 74 -66.70 12.46 -28.28
CA ARG A 74 -66.80 12.65 -29.74
C ARG A 74 -67.69 13.89 -30.11
N GLU A 75 -68.76 14.06 -29.37
CA GLU A 75 -69.76 15.18 -29.59
C GLU A 75 -69.10 16.52 -29.20
N ALA A 76 -68.13 16.53 -28.30
CA ALA A 76 -67.43 17.78 -27.95
C ALA A 76 -66.43 18.19 -29.03
N VAL A 77 -65.89 17.22 -29.80
CA VAL A 77 -64.78 17.45 -30.71
C VAL A 77 -65.19 17.57 -32.17
N VAL A 78 -66.02 16.63 -32.68
CA VAL A 78 -66.35 16.54 -34.08
C VAL A 78 -67.26 17.71 -34.50
N GLY A 79 -66.85 18.47 -35.51
CA GLY A 79 -67.57 19.66 -36.06
C GLY A 79 -67.52 20.87 -35.14
N ARG A 80 -66.88 20.82 -33.97
CA ARG A 80 -66.83 21.89 -32.95
C ARG A 80 -65.42 22.39 -32.60
N MET A 81 -64.43 21.53 -32.65
CA MET A 81 -63.02 21.88 -32.33
C MET A 81 -62.19 21.83 -33.61
N ARG A 82 -61.09 22.59 -33.58
CA ARG A 82 -60.04 22.51 -34.59
C ARG A 82 -58.92 21.67 -34.03
N PHE A 83 -58.10 21.11 -34.92
CA PHE A 83 -56.91 20.37 -34.47
C PHE A 83 -56.02 21.21 -33.54
N THR A 84 -55.89 22.51 -33.81
CA THR A 84 -55.10 23.40 -32.92
C THR A 84 -55.68 23.53 -31.52
N ASP A 85 -56.99 23.31 -31.33
CA ASP A 85 -57.60 23.37 -29.99
C ASP A 85 -57.19 22.17 -29.09
N LEU A 86 -56.80 21.11 -29.73
CA LEU A 86 -56.26 19.92 -29.05
C LEU A 86 -54.79 20.08 -28.62
N LEU A 87 -54.11 21.16 -29.04
CA LEU A 87 -52.68 21.39 -28.76
C LEU A 87 -52.49 22.30 -27.54
N THR A 88 -51.38 22.13 -26.85
CA THR A 88 -50.90 23.10 -25.85
C THR A 88 -50.58 24.45 -26.51
N THR A 89 -50.46 25.54 -25.71
CA THR A 89 -50.14 26.87 -26.25
C THR A 89 -48.86 26.86 -27.09
N GLY A 90 -47.79 26.13 -26.64
CA GLY A 90 -46.56 25.95 -27.44
C GLY A 90 -46.78 25.14 -28.71
N GLY A 91 -47.63 24.10 -28.65
CA GLY A 91 -48.04 23.30 -29.81
C GLY A 91 -48.81 24.08 -30.84
N LYS A 92 -49.72 25.01 -30.41
CA LYS A 92 -50.42 25.91 -31.28
C LYS A 92 -49.51 26.84 -32.08
N LEU A 93 -48.56 27.46 -31.38
CA LEU A 93 -47.58 28.34 -32.00
C LEU A 93 -46.73 27.59 -33.02
N TYR A 94 -46.26 26.41 -32.67
CA TYR A 94 -45.45 25.57 -33.58
C TYR A 94 -46.29 25.12 -34.80
N HIS A 95 -47.55 24.75 -34.57
CA HIS A 95 -48.47 24.37 -35.66
C HIS A 95 -48.66 25.52 -36.67
N GLU A 96 -48.90 26.74 -36.21
CA GLU A 96 -49.10 27.89 -37.07
C GLU A 96 -47.85 28.33 -37.83
N THR A 97 -46.69 28.29 -37.17
CA THR A 97 -45.45 28.80 -37.73
C THR A 97 -44.71 27.78 -38.59
N HIS A 98 -44.83 26.49 -38.31
CA HIS A 98 -44.05 25.45 -38.99
C HIS A 98 -44.90 24.32 -39.58
N PHE A 99 -45.79 23.72 -38.79
CA PHE A 99 -46.54 22.54 -39.20
C PHE A 99 -47.49 22.82 -40.39
N ALA A 100 -48.40 23.79 -40.25
CA ALA A 100 -49.39 24.11 -41.28
C ALA A 100 -48.76 24.67 -42.58
N PRO A 101 -47.75 25.56 -42.54
CA PRO A 101 -47.02 25.96 -43.72
C PRO A 101 -46.35 24.82 -44.49
N LEU A 102 -45.62 23.92 -43.76
CA LEU A 102 -44.96 22.79 -44.37
C LEU A 102 -45.93 21.79 -44.97
N LEU A 103 -47.08 21.53 -44.30
CA LEU A 103 -48.12 20.63 -44.82
C LEU A 103 -48.72 21.17 -46.08
N ARG A 104 -48.98 22.49 -46.16
CA ARG A 104 -49.51 23.17 -47.38
C ARG A 104 -48.52 23.09 -48.55
N MET A 105 -47.22 23.23 -48.29
CA MET A 105 -46.20 23.22 -49.33
C MET A 105 -45.92 21.82 -49.89
N ARG A 106 -45.86 20.78 -48.97
CA ARG A 106 -45.43 19.44 -49.30
C ARG A 106 -46.58 18.44 -49.51
N GLY A 107 -47.78 18.77 -49.06
CA GLY A 107 -48.92 17.86 -49.05
C GLY A 107 -48.89 16.82 -47.96
N GLU A 108 -47.71 16.62 -47.35
CA GLU A 108 -47.50 15.70 -46.25
C GLU A 108 -46.41 16.18 -45.27
N ILE A 109 -46.48 15.70 -44.03
CA ILE A 109 -45.49 15.92 -42.96
C ILE A 109 -45.50 14.74 -42.03
N SER A 110 -44.29 14.29 -41.56
CA SER A 110 -44.14 13.07 -40.78
C SER A 110 -43.29 13.31 -39.55
N GLY A 111 -43.67 12.70 -38.42
CA GLY A 111 -42.84 12.57 -37.21
C GLY A 111 -42.61 13.89 -36.46
N ILE A 112 -43.49 14.85 -36.54
CA ILE A 112 -43.37 16.12 -35.82
C ILE A 112 -43.78 15.93 -34.37
N ALA A 113 -42.87 16.32 -33.45
CA ALA A 113 -43.15 16.30 -32.02
C ALA A 113 -44.04 17.48 -31.61
N LEU A 114 -45.19 17.18 -31.03
CA LEU A 114 -46.13 18.15 -30.50
C LEU A 114 -46.58 17.73 -29.10
N GLU A 115 -47.30 18.61 -28.41
CA GLU A 115 -47.96 18.26 -27.13
C GLU A 115 -49.47 18.51 -27.25
N LEU A 116 -50.24 17.48 -26.96
CA LEU A 116 -51.69 17.57 -26.84
C LEU A 116 -52.08 18.04 -25.44
N ALA A 117 -53.13 18.85 -25.37
CA ALA A 117 -53.76 19.27 -24.12
C ALA A 117 -54.92 18.33 -23.80
N ARG A 118 -54.94 17.78 -22.57
CA ARG A 118 -56.03 16.93 -22.08
C ARG A 118 -57.12 17.77 -21.38
N ALA A 119 -58.33 17.23 -21.31
CA ALA A 119 -59.45 17.86 -20.61
C ALA A 119 -59.17 18.08 -19.10
N ASP A 120 -58.35 17.23 -18.47
CA ASP A 120 -57.93 17.33 -17.07
C ASP A 120 -56.78 18.32 -16.81
N GLY A 121 -56.35 19.07 -17.85
CA GLY A 121 -55.22 20.00 -17.81
C GLY A 121 -53.87 19.33 -18.00
N GLY A 122 -53.79 18.00 -18.12
CA GLY A 122 -52.56 17.23 -18.41
C GLY A 122 -52.06 17.51 -19.84
N ARG A 123 -50.83 17.04 -20.10
CA ARG A 123 -50.18 17.15 -21.43
C ARG A 123 -49.70 15.78 -21.87
N ILE A 124 -49.81 15.50 -23.15
CA ILE A 124 -49.31 14.28 -23.75
C ILE A 124 -48.35 14.66 -24.86
N PRO A 125 -47.07 14.28 -24.75
CA PRO A 125 -46.10 14.38 -25.84
C PRO A 125 -46.50 13.38 -26.93
N VAL A 126 -46.55 13.81 -28.16
CA VAL A 126 -46.96 12.97 -29.31
C VAL A 126 -46.07 13.23 -30.52
N LEU A 127 -46.00 12.22 -31.40
CA LEU A 127 -45.45 12.36 -32.73
C LEU A 127 -46.62 12.40 -33.71
N VAL A 128 -46.68 13.43 -34.51
CA VAL A 128 -47.79 13.68 -35.44
C VAL A 128 -47.33 13.58 -36.90
N SER A 129 -48.05 12.82 -37.69
CA SER A 129 -47.86 12.76 -39.14
C SER A 129 -49.20 13.10 -39.83
N SER A 130 -49.15 13.95 -40.84
CA SER A 130 -50.33 14.38 -41.55
C SER A 130 -50.14 14.33 -43.06
N VAL A 131 -51.23 14.02 -43.80
CA VAL A 131 -51.30 14.01 -45.27
C VAL A 131 -52.53 14.66 -45.74
N VAL A 132 -52.41 15.49 -46.75
CA VAL A 132 -53.57 16.12 -47.47
C VAL A 132 -54.16 15.09 -48.44
N LYS A 133 -55.43 14.78 -48.28
CA LYS A 133 -56.19 13.98 -49.24
C LYS A 133 -56.86 14.86 -50.32
N HIS A 134 -56.62 14.53 -51.56
CA HIS A 134 -57.18 15.24 -52.69
C HIS A 134 -58.37 14.47 -53.26
N GLY A 135 -59.27 15.21 -53.86
CA GLY A 135 -60.42 14.70 -54.61
C GLY A 135 -60.02 14.19 -55.98
N SER A 136 -61.02 13.74 -56.77
CA SER A 136 -60.83 13.22 -58.10
C SER A 136 -60.37 14.27 -59.15
N THR A 137 -60.63 15.53 -58.88
CA THR A 137 -60.24 16.70 -59.71
C THR A 137 -58.97 17.37 -59.23
N GLY A 138 -58.28 16.79 -58.14
CA GLY A 138 -57.05 17.31 -57.63
C GLY A 138 -57.16 18.38 -56.51
N GLU A 139 -58.41 18.77 -56.17
CA GLU A 139 -58.67 19.72 -55.08
C GLU A 139 -58.39 19.07 -53.70
N PRO A 140 -57.81 19.83 -52.75
CA PRO A 140 -57.58 19.34 -51.39
C PRO A 140 -58.92 19.23 -50.66
N LEU A 141 -59.23 18.00 -50.15
CA LEU A 141 -60.48 17.71 -49.48
C LEU A 141 -60.42 17.74 -47.97
N LEU A 142 -59.44 17.07 -47.43
CA LEU A 142 -59.27 16.93 -46.00
C LEU A 142 -57.79 16.56 -45.63
N ILE A 143 -57.46 16.74 -44.39
CA ILE A 143 -56.14 16.32 -43.81
C ILE A 143 -56.40 15.12 -42.96
N ARG A 144 -55.61 14.02 -43.20
CA ARG A 144 -55.58 12.87 -42.37
C ARG A 144 -54.32 12.94 -41.46
N THR A 145 -54.53 12.74 -40.16
CA THR A 145 -53.48 12.85 -39.17
C THR A 145 -53.43 11.59 -38.32
N THR A 146 -52.26 11.04 -38.19
CA THR A 146 -51.93 10.01 -37.22
C THR A 146 -51.13 10.59 -36.06
N VAL A 147 -51.43 10.13 -34.87
CA VAL A 147 -50.82 10.61 -33.61
C VAL A 147 -50.29 9.40 -32.84
N PHE A 148 -49.01 9.40 -32.56
CA PHE A 148 -48.35 8.37 -31.73
C PHE A 148 -48.02 8.95 -30.37
N ASP A 149 -48.33 8.19 -29.30
CA ASP A 149 -47.92 8.53 -27.95
C ASP A 149 -46.38 8.44 -27.82
N ALA A 150 -45.77 9.51 -27.33
CA ALA A 150 -44.35 9.62 -27.21
C ALA A 150 -43.88 9.65 -25.73
N ARG A 151 -44.75 9.32 -24.75
CA ARG A 151 -44.44 9.35 -23.32
C ARG A 151 -43.30 8.41 -22.96
N ASP A 152 -43.40 7.16 -23.38
CA ASP A 152 -42.38 6.13 -23.05
C ASP A 152 -41.03 6.46 -23.69
N ARG A 153 -41.04 6.93 -24.94
CA ARG A 153 -39.82 7.35 -25.63
C ARG A 153 -39.15 8.52 -24.92
N ARG A 154 -39.91 9.51 -24.50
CA ARG A 154 -39.36 10.70 -23.80
C ARG A 154 -38.83 10.34 -22.44
N ALA A 155 -39.53 9.50 -21.67
CA ALA A 155 -39.06 8.96 -20.39
C ALA A 155 -37.74 8.21 -20.55
N TYR A 156 -37.62 7.35 -21.55
CA TYR A 156 -36.39 6.61 -21.87
C TYR A 156 -35.25 7.54 -22.26
N GLU A 157 -35.47 8.55 -23.10
CA GLU A 157 -34.42 9.52 -23.46
C GLU A 157 -33.94 10.33 -22.26
N GLU A 158 -34.85 10.72 -21.35
CA GLU A 158 -34.49 11.43 -20.12
C GLU A 158 -33.70 10.56 -19.14
N GLU A 159 -34.04 9.27 -19.04
CA GLU A 159 -33.32 8.30 -18.21
C GLU A 159 -31.91 8.06 -18.75
N LEU A 160 -31.77 7.88 -20.06
CA LEU A 160 -30.46 7.76 -20.72
C LEU A 160 -29.56 8.97 -20.45
N LEU A 161 -30.14 10.19 -20.60
CA LEU A 161 -29.38 11.42 -20.34
C LEU A 161 -28.97 11.56 -18.87
N ARG A 162 -29.84 11.15 -17.92
CA ARG A 162 -29.55 11.13 -16.50
C ARG A 162 -28.41 10.11 -16.19
N GLY A 163 -28.52 8.89 -16.71
CA GLY A 163 -27.52 7.85 -16.57
C GLY A 163 -26.16 8.28 -17.10
N ARG A 164 -26.12 8.88 -18.30
CA ARG A 164 -24.88 9.39 -18.89
C ARG A 164 -24.24 10.49 -18.05
N ARG A 165 -25.01 11.47 -17.58
CA ARG A 165 -24.49 12.54 -16.70
C ARG A 165 -23.95 12.00 -15.39
N ALA A 166 -24.63 11.03 -14.77
CA ALA A 166 -24.19 10.37 -13.56
C ALA A 166 -22.86 9.60 -13.77
N ALA A 167 -22.77 8.85 -14.88
CA ALA A 167 -21.55 8.13 -15.24
C ALA A 167 -20.35 9.07 -15.50
N GLU A 168 -20.58 10.19 -16.22
CA GLU A 168 -19.54 11.19 -16.45
C GLU A 168 -19.07 11.86 -15.15
N ALA A 169 -19.99 12.16 -14.22
CA ALA A 169 -19.67 12.72 -12.92
C ALA A 169 -18.87 11.75 -12.06
N ALA A 170 -19.29 10.47 -11.99
CA ALA A 170 -18.58 9.41 -11.28
C ALA A 170 -17.17 9.20 -11.84
N ARG A 171 -17.01 9.19 -13.16
CA ARG A 171 -15.70 9.08 -13.80
C ARG A 171 -14.77 10.23 -13.43
N ARG A 172 -15.25 11.50 -13.50
CA ARG A 172 -14.44 12.66 -13.09
C ARG A 172 -14.02 12.59 -11.63
N GLN A 173 -14.93 12.14 -10.76
CA GLN A 173 -14.63 11.97 -9.33
C GLN A 173 -13.59 10.87 -9.08
N ALA A 174 -13.70 9.74 -9.78
CA ALA A 174 -12.72 8.66 -9.70
C ALA A 174 -11.33 9.09 -10.21
N GLU A 175 -11.27 9.83 -11.32
CA GLU A 175 -10.02 10.39 -11.86
C GLU A 175 -9.39 11.40 -10.90
N ALA A 176 -10.17 12.26 -10.25
CA ALA A 176 -9.69 13.21 -9.25
C ALA A 176 -9.14 12.49 -8.00
N ALA A 177 -9.88 11.50 -7.48
CA ALA A 177 -9.45 10.69 -6.35
C ALA A 177 -8.14 9.92 -6.64
N ARG A 178 -8.02 9.35 -7.85
CA ARG A 178 -6.80 8.69 -8.29
C ARG A 178 -5.60 9.64 -8.32
N ARG A 179 -5.76 10.85 -8.88
CA ARG A 179 -4.67 11.86 -8.91
C ARG A 179 -4.25 12.27 -7.50
N GLN A 180 -5.21 12.44 -6.58
CA GLN A 180 -4.90 12.75 -5.18
C GLN A 180 -4.14 11.61 -4.49
N ALA A 181 -4.55 10.36 -4.69
CA ALA A 181 -3.88 9.20 -4.14
C ALA A 181 -2.44 9.06 -4.69
N GLU A 182 -2.24 9.27 -6.00
CA GLU A 182 -0.91 9.25 -6.62
C GLU A 182 -0.02 10.38 -6.09
N ALA A 183 -0.55 11.58 -5.89
CA ALA A 183 0.19 12.71 -5.32
C ALA A 183 0.57 12.46 -3.85
N ALA A 184 -0.37 11.96 -3.03
CA ALA A 184 -0.11 11.59 -1.64
C ALA A 184 0.94 10.48 -1.51
N ARG A 185 0.89 9.47 -2.39
CA ARG A 185 1.90 8.42 -2.44
C ARG A 185 3.30 8.96 -2.76
N ARG A 186 3.43 9.80 -3.79
CA ARG A 186 4.72 10.43 -4.15
C ARG A 186 5.28 11.28 -3.00
N GLN A 187 4.41 12.01 -2.31
CA GLN A 187 4.82 12.80 -1.15
C GLN A 187 5.35 11.91 -0.02
N ALA A 188 4.61 10.84 0.32
CA ALA A 188 5.02 9.88 1.35
C ALA A 188 6.34 9.17 1.01
N GLU A 189 6.56 8.81 -0.27
CA GLU A 189 7.83 8.23 -0.75
C GLU A 189 8.99 9.23 -0.63
N ALA A 190 8.78 10.51 -0.95
CA ALA A 190 9.79 11.55 -0.81
C ALA A 190 10.12 11.85 0.67
N ASP A 191 9.11 11.91 1.53
CA ASP A 191 9.29 12.14 2.97
C ASP A 191 10.03 10.96 3.62
N ARG A 192 9.71 9.72 3.21
CA ARG A 192 10.42 8.53 3.66
C ARG A 192 11.89 8.55 3.24
N ALA A 193 12.19 8.86 1.98
CA ALA A 193 13.56 8.95 1.48
C ALA A 193 14.36 10.01 2.25
N ARG A 194 13.76 11.17 2.52
CA ARG A 194 14.41 12.23 3.31
C ARG A 194 14.67 11.82 4.76
N LEU A 195 13.73 11.10 5.36
CA LEU A 195 13.92 10.57 6.71
C LEU A 195 15.05 9.54 6.75
N GLN A 196 15.11 8.62 5.79
CA GLN A 196 16.18 7.62 5.68
C GLN A 196 17.56 8.28 5.52
N GLU A 197 17.67 9.32 4.67
CA GLU A 197 18.91 10.07 4.52
C GLU A 197 19.33 10.72 5.86
N THR A 198 18.40 11.32 6.57
CA THR A 198 18.66 11.93 7.87
C THR A 198 19.11 10.88 8.90
N LEU A 199 18.42 9.72 8.94
CA LEU A 199 18.79 8.63 9.83
C LEU A 199 20.18 8.07 9.50
N ALA A 200 20.53 7.92 8.23
CA ALA A 200 21.84 7.43 7.80
C ALA A 200 22.98 8.38 8.27
N VAL A 201 22.78 9.70 8.15
CA VAL A 201 23.75 10.69 8.64
C VAL A 201 23.91 10.62 10.18
N LEU A 202 22.78 10.48 10.90
CA LEU A 202 22.83 10.33 12.36
C LEU A 202 23.54 9.04 12.76
N GLN A 203 23.25 7.94 12.10
CA GLN A 203 23.90 6.65 12.38
C GLN A 203 25.39 6.68 12.11
N GLN A 204 25.81 7.29 10.99
CA GLN A 204 27.23 7.45 10.70
C GLN A 204 27.95 8.26 11.79
N SER A 205 27.29 9.22 12.42
CA SER A 205 27.85 10.00 13.53
C SER A 205 28.01 9.21 14.84
N LEU A 206 27.35 8.05 14.95
CA LEU A 206 27.44 7.16 16.11
C LEU A 206 28.58 6.13 16.00
N LEU A 207 29.18 5.98 14.84
CA LEU A 207 30.33 5.11 14.59
C LEU A 207 31.60 5.95 14.41
N PRO A 208 32.78 5.38 14.63
CA PRO A 208 34.02 6.07 14.30
C PRO A 208 34.18 6.20 12.78
N ASP A 209 34.53 7.39 12.29
CA ASP A 209 34.75 7.62 10.86
C ASP A 209 35.89 6.73 10.31
N THR A 210 36.92 6.56 11.10
CA THR A 210 38.08 5.69 10.85
C THR A 210 38.62 5.15 12.15
N LEU A 211 39.09 3.92 12.15
CA LEU A 211 39.83 3.41 13.29
C LEU A 211 41.22 4.04 13.28
N PRO A 212 41.77 4.42 14.47
CA PRO A 212 43.12 4.95 14.55
C PRO A 212 44.16 3.89 14.23
N GLU A 213 45.31 4.33 13.73
CA GLU A 213 46.49 3.49 13.63
C GLU A 213 47.02 3.22 15.04
N VAL A 214 47.06 1.97 15.43
CA VAL A 214 47.61 1.53 16.74
C VAL A 214 49.02 0.96 16.50
N PRO A 215 50.07 1.60 17.02
CA PRO A 215 51.43 1.12 16.81
C PRO A 215 51.60 -0.35 17.25
N GLY A 216 52.13 -1.19 16.38
CA GLY A 216 52.31 -2.62 16.66
C GLY A 216 51.07 -3.48 16.60
N LEU A 217 49.91 -2.91 16.21
CA LEU A 217 48.65 -3.63 16.06
C LEU A 217 47.98 -3.34 14.70
N GLN A 218 47.23 -4.29 14.20
CA GLN A 218 46.32 -4.13 13.08
C GLN A 218 44.90 -4.18 13.60
N THR A 219 44.07 -3.26 13.13
CA THR A 219 42.67 -3.17 13.51
C THR A 219 41.78 -3.35 12.25
N ALA A 220 40.68 -4.05 12.42
CA ALA A 220 39.65 -4.17 11.39
C ALA A 220 38.26 -4.24 12.04
N ALA A 221 37.27 -3.57 11.42
CA ALA A 221 35.91 -3.62 11.90
C ALA A 221 34.94 -3.83 10.76
N TYR A 222 33.76 -4.31 11.08
CA TYR A 222 32.61 -4.41 10.18
C TYR A 222 31.36 -4.06 10.95
N TYR A 223 30.44 -3.43 10.24
CA TYR A 223 29.15 -3.04 10.77
C TYR A 223 28.04 -3.31 9.75
N HIS A 224 27.00 -3.97 10.18
CA HIS A 224 25.82 -4.27 9.38
C HIS A 224 24.55 -3.84 10.12
N THR A 225 23.65 -3.19 9.41
CA THR A 225 22.33 -2.81 9.92
C THR A 225 21.27 -3.75 9.37
N ALA A 226 20.50 -4.39 10.23
CA ALA A 226 19.42 -5.29 9.81
C ALA A 226 18.29 -4.54 9.10
N SER A 227 18.10 -3.25 9.38
CA SER A 227 17.08 -2.41 8.74
C SER A 227 17.59 -1.00 8.44
N PRO A 228 17.47 -0.54 7.18
CA PRO A 228 17.85 0.84 6.81
C PRO A 228 16.89 1.91 7.36
N ASP A 229 15.73 1.50 7.88
CA ASP A 229 14.68 2.39 8.37
C ASP A 229 14.83 2.71 9.88
N HIS A 230 15.78 2.10 10.57
CA HIS A 230 15.98 2.27 12.01
C HIS A 230 17.42 2.57 12.37
N LEU A 231 17.60 3.44 13.37
CA LEU A 231 18.88 3.60 14.05
C LEU A 231 19.13 2.36 14.91
N THR A 232 20.36 1.88 14.90
CA THR A 232 20.78 0.63 15.55
C THR A 232 21.30 0.87 16.96
N GLY A 233 21.31 -0.21 17.78
CA GLY A 233 21.87 -0.23 19.12
C GLY A 233 23.36 -0.52 19.16
N ASP A 234 23.89 -1.24 18.16
CA ASP A 234 25.29 -1.66 18.10
C ASP A 234 26.27 -0.49 17.99
N PHE A 235 27.35 -0.57 18.71
CA PHE A 235 28.40 0.44 18.69
C PHE A 235 29.77 -0.17 18.96
N TYR A 236 30.82 0.46 18.42
CA TYR A 236 32.21 0.14 18.72
C TYR A 236 33.10 1.37 18.59
N ASP A 237 34.29 1.29 19.20
CA ASP A 237 35.32 2.32 19.03
C ASP A 237 36.70 1.78 19.37
N VAL A 238 37.74 2.42 18.85
CA VAL A 238 39.12 2.30 19.26
C VAL A 238 39.72 3.70 19.33
N PHE A 239 40.35 4.07 20.40
CA PHE A 239 40.87 5.44 20.56
C PHE A 239 42.12 5.48 21.46
N PRO A 240 43.01 6.46 21.26
CA PRO A 240 44.18 6.60 22.11
C PRO A 240 43.78 7.12 23.49
N LEU A 241 44.44 6.57 24.54
CA LEU A 241 44.38 7.06 25.91
C LEU A 241 45.53 8.03 26.21
N ASP A 242 46.73 7.63 25.81
CA ASP A 242 47.96 8.41 25.93
C ASP A 242 48.89 8.05 24.74
N GLY A 243 50.18 8.42 24.84
CA GLY A 243 51.13 8.18 23.74
C GLY A 243 51.42 6.71 23.42
N THR A 244 51.02 5.76 24.26
CA THR A 244 51.34 4.33 24.13
C THR A 244 50.15 3.41 24.26
N ARG A 245 49.14 3.76 25.04
CA ARG A 245 47.96 2.94 25.32
C ARG A 245 46.75 3.35 24.50
N PHE A 246 45.95 2.37 24.18
CA PHE A 246 44.68 2.54 23.48
C PHE A 246 43.54 1.89 24.26
N ALA A 247 42.37 2.45 24.14
CA ALA A 247 41.14 1.81 24.61
C ALA A 247 40.28 1.35 23.42
N PHE A 248 39.49 0.34 23.68
CA PHE A 248 38.50 -0.16 22.74
C PHE A 248 37.21 -0.55 23.48
N PHE A 249 36.11 -0.52 22.77
CA PHE A 249 34.87 -1.10 23.25
C PHE A 249 34.00 -1.57 22.07
N LEU A 250 33.10 -2.49 22.35
CA LEU A 250 32.04 -2.93 21.47
C LEU A 250 30.85 -3.31 22.35
N GLY A 251 29.64 -3.00 21.90
CA GLY A 251 28.45 -3.29 22.68
C GLY A 251 27.15 -3.09 21.86
N ASP A 252 26.06 -3.44 22.49
CA ASP A 252 24.71 -3.27 21.97
C ASP A 252 23.79 -2.64 23.01
N VAL A 253 22.95 -1.69 22.58
CA VAL A 253 21.95 -0.99 23.40
C VAL A 253 20.58 -1.63 23.18
N CYS A 254 19.87 -1.90 24.25
CA CYS A 254 18.53 -2.45 24.17
C CYS A 254 17.58 -1.58 23.35
N GLY A 255 16.92 -2.19 22.35
CA GLY A 255 15.92 -1.56 21.48
C GLY A 255 16.49 -0.95 20.21
N LYS A 256 15.60 -0.38 19.40
CA LYS A 256 15.94 0.19 18.07
C LYS A 256 15.35 1.60 17.92
N GLY A 257 15.90 2.35 17.00
CA GLY A 257 15.40 3.69 16.65
C GLY A 257 16.04 4.84 17.45
N PRO A 258 15.47 6.06 17.40
CA PRO A 258 16.10 7.28 17.92
C PRO A 258 16.44 7.24 19.41
N GLN A 259 15.68 6.50 20.19
CA GLN A 259 15.94 6.36 21.63
C GLN A 259 17.15 5.47 21.90
N ALA A 260 17.30 4.34 21.18
CA ALA A 260 18.49 3.51 21.26
C ALA A 260 19.74 4.30 20.84
N ALA A 261 19.67 5.03 19.73
CA ALA A 261 20.75 5.92 19.26
C ALA A 261 21.19 6.96 20.30
N ALA A 262 20.25 7.52 21.06
CA ALA A 262 20.57 8.46 22.14
C ALA A 262 21.34 7.75 23.27
N VAL A 263 20.97 6.50 23.62
CA VAL A 263 21.71 5.69 24.60
C VAL A 263 23.10 5.30 24.06
N THR A 264 23.18 4.91 22.78
CA THR A 264 24.46 4.59 22.10
C THR A 264 25.43 5.78 22.16
N SER A 265 24.94 6.98 21.83
CA SER A 265 25.73 8.21 21.92
C SER A 265 26.23 8.48 23.36
N LEU A 266 25.31 8.39 24.33
CA LEU A 266 25.64 8.57 25.74
C LEU A 266 26.68 7.55 26.20
N THR A 267 26.50 6.29 25.86
CA THR A 267 27.40 5.17 26.21
C THR A 267 28.81 5.41 25.65
N ARG A 268 28.92 5.70 24.35
CA ARG A 268 30.23 5.93 23.70
C ARG A 268 30.99 7.08 24.34
N TYR A 269 30.36 8.23 24.49
CA TYR A 269 31.05 9.40 25.05
C TYR A 269 31.33 9.25 26.55
N THR A 270 30.47 8.54 27.30
CA THR A 270 30.75 8.23 28.70
C THR A 270 31.96 7.31 28.86
N LEU A 271 32.05 6.22 28.07
CA LEU A 271 33.19 5.31 28.08
C LEU A 271 34.49 6.03 27.69
N ARG A 272 34.47 6.87 26.65
CA ARG A 272 35.65 7.65 26.26
C ARG A 272 36.09 8.61 27.36
N ALA A 273 35.16 9.35 27.96
CA ALA A 273 35.45 10.31 29.02
C ALA A 273 35.97 9.59 30.31
N ALA A 274 35.34 8.48 30.70
CA ALA A 274 35.72 7.69 31.84
C ALA A 274 37.15 7.13 31.66
N ALA A 275 37.45 6.57 30.49
CA ALA A 275 38.76 5.98 30.19
C ALA A 275 39.89 7.01 30.14
N LEU A 276 39.63 8.25 29.72
CA LEU A 276 40.60 9.32 29.75
C LEU A 276 40.92 9.80 31.19
N HIS A 277 39.98 9.57 32.12
CA HIS A 277 40.17 9.91 33.52
C HIS A 277 40.81 8.74 34.28
N ASP A 278 40.27 7.51 34.11
CA ASP A 278 40.76 6.27 34.69
C ASP A 278 40.66 5.16 33.64
N PRO A 279 41.78 4.65 33.12
CA PRO A 279 41.81 3.62 32.08
C PRO A 279 41.47 2.21 32.58
N ASP A 280 41.21 2.02 33.87
CA ASP A 280 40.73 0.74 34.37
C ASP A 280 39.38 0.31 33.75
N PRO A 281 39.28 -0.85 33.10
CA PRO A 281 38.03 -1.31 32.48
C PRO A 281 36.85 -1.41 33.45
N VAL A 282 37.11 -1.78 34.71
CA VAL A 282 36.06 -1.86 35.73
C VAL A 282 35.58 -0.48 36.13
N ALA A 283 36.49 0.49 36.28
CA ALA A 283 36.14 1.87 36.59
C ALA A 283 35.28 2.52 35.45
N ALA A 284 35.68 2.27 34.20
CA ALA A 284 34.93 2.77 33.04
C ALA A 284 33.51 2.20 32.97
N LEU A 285 33.33 0.89 33.14
CA LEU A 285 32.00 0.25 33.16
C LEU A 285 31.16 0.65 34.37
N THR A 286 31.79 0.86 35.54
CA THR A 286 31.09 1.32 36.73
C THR A 286 30.56 2.75 36.54
N THR A 287 31.34 3.63 35.93
CA THR A 287 30.91 5.00 35.58
C THR A 287 29.77 4.96 34.60
N LEU A 288 29.87 4.15 33.56
CA LEU A 288 28.78 4.01 32.58
C LEU A 288 27.51 3.48 33.23
N ASN A 289 27.62 2.45 34.09
CA ASN A 289 26.47 1.88 34.78
C ASN A 289 25.75 2.92 35.63
N GLN A 290 26.50 3.73 36.38
CA GLN A 290 25.91 4.81 37.18
C GLN A 290 25.17 5.83 36.29
N VAL A 291 25.79 6.30 35.22
CA VAL A 291 25.20 7.30 34.30
C VAL A 291 23.92 6.77 33.67
N LEU A 292 23.91 5.54 33.17
CA LEU A 292 22.71 4.95 32.55
C LEU A 292 21.62 4.71 33.59
N HIS A 293 21.96 4.16 34.75
CA HIS A 293 21.02 3.91 35.82
C HIS A 293 20.33 5.17 36.32
N GLU A 294 21.10 6.23 36.64
CA GLU A 294 20.55 7.51 37.11
C GLU A 294 19.66 8.18 36.06
N ARG A 295 20.04 8.11 34.78
CA ARG A 295 19.31 8.81 33.74
C ARG A 295 17.99 8.12 33.37
N TYR A 296 17.94 6.79 33.30
CA TYR A 296 16.82 6.07 32.71
C TYR A 296 15.93 5.33 33.74
N THR A 297 16.46 4.93 34.88
CA THR A 297 15.64 4.26 35.90
C THR A 297 14.67 5.19 36.58
N ALA A 298 15.02 6.46 36.78
CA ALA A 298 14.15 7.46 37.38
C ALA A 298 12.95 7.83 36.49
N GLY A 299 12.98 7.55 35.20
CA GLY A 299 11.94 7.85 34.22
C GLY A 299 10.91 6.73 33.96
N GLY A 300 11.07 5.56 34.57
CA GLY A 300 10.14 4.42 34.39
C GLY A 300 10.29 3.69 33.03
N ASP A 301 11.29 4.03 32.21
CA ASP A 301 11.65 3.35 30.97
C ASP A 301 13.14 2.94 31.04
N PRO A 302 13.46 1.81 31.71
CA PRO A 302 14.83 1.40 31.93
C PRO A 302 15.52 1.11 30.61
N ARG A 303 16.67 1.81 30.38
CA ARG A 303 17.55 1.60 29.25
C ARG A 303 18.87 1.06 29.72
N TYR A 304 19.37 0.06 29.04
CA TYR A 304 20.58 -0.64 29.39
C TYR A 304 21.33 -1.06 28.11
N CYS A 305 22.55 -1.45 28.26
CA CYS A 305 23.34 -2.02 27.18
C CYS A 305 24.15 -3.23 27.64
N THR A 306 24.57 -4.02 26.65
CA THR A 306 25.69 -4.94 26.82
C THR A 306 26.94 -4.28 26.26
N THR A 307 28.07 -4.42 26.89
CA THR A 307 29.35 -3.90 26.35
C THR A 307 30.53 -4.57 26.91
N VAL A 308 31.57 -4.75 26.09
CA VAL A 308 32.95 -5.01 26.50
C VAL A 308 33.73 -3.71 26.38
N PHE A 309 34.44 -3.35 27.43
CA PHE A 309 35.41 -2.26 27.42
C PHE A 309 36.80 -2.80 27.77
N GLY A 310 37.85 -2.38 27.08
CA GLY A 310 39.19 -2.81 27.35
C GLY A 310 40.26 -1.80 26.96
N THR A 311 41.48 -2.07 27.44
CA THR A 311 42.72 -1.36 27.10
C THR A 311 43.73 -2.25 26.42
N LEU A 312 44.53 -1.65 25.58
CA LEU A 312 45.63 -2.26 24.85
C LEU A 312 46.92 -1.56 25.25
N ASP A 313 47.84 -2.36 25.77
CA ASP A 313 49.18 -1.93 26.16
C ASP A 313 50.22 -2.62 25.24
N PRO A 314 50.61 -2.02 24.10
CA PRO A 314 51.63 -2.59 23.22
C PRO A 314 52.98 -2.69 23.95
N ASP A 315 53.63 -3.83 23.80
CA ASP A 315 54.98 -4.09 24.36
C ASP A 315 56.01 -4.13 23.23
N PRO A 316 56.78 -3.07 23.04
CA PRO A 316 57.80 -3.04 21.99
C PRO A 316 58.90 -4.08 22.17
N ALA A 317 59.11 -4.59 23.41
CA ALA A 317 60.17 -5.55 23.69
C ALA A 317 59.85 -6.96 23.20
N THR A 318 58.58 -7.36 23.32
CA THR A 318 58.08 -8.68 22.85
C THR A 318 57.45 -8.61 21.47
N GLY A 319 57.17 -7.41 20.99
CA GLY A 319 56.36 -7.17 19.79
C GLY A 319 54.89 -7.58 19.96
N GLY A 320 54.46 -7.89 21.18
CA GLY A 320 53.10 -8.27 21.55
C GLY A 320 52.29 -7.11 22.12
N SER A 321 51.13 -7.43 22.71
CA SER A 321 50.27 -6.47 23.43
C SER A 321 49.59 -7.13 24.60
N THR A 322 49.52 -6.44 25.74
CA THR A 322 48.66 -6.86 26.85
C THR A 322 47.31 -6.25 26.73
N VAL A 323 46.29 -7.07 26.91
CA VAL A 323 44.88 -6.64 26.86
C VAL A 323 44.28 -6.80 28.25
N HIS A 324 43.71 -5.72 28.77
CA HIS A 324 42.87 -5.74 29.97
C HIS A 324 41.45 -5.40 29.52
N LEU A 325 40.47 -6.24 29.87
CA LEU A 325 39.09 -5.96 29.51
C LEU A 325 38.09 -6.37 30.60
N ALA A 326 36.94 -5.72 30.64
CA ALA A 326 35.80 -6.11 31.46
C ALA A 326 34.56 -6.16 30.59
N SER A 327 33.60 -7.03 30.96
CA SER A 327 32.32 -7.18 30.24
C SER A 327 31.16 -6.82 31.14
N GLY A 328 30.19 -6.10 30.55
CA GLY A 328 28.89 -5.79 31.11
C GLY A 328 27.80 -6.56 30.36
N GLY A 329 27.67 -7.86 30.58
CA GLY A 329 26.63 -8.71 29.97
C GLY A 329 26.76 -8.97 28.46
N HIS A 330 27.93 -8.65 27.89
CA HIS A 330 28.21 -8.81 26.46
C HIS A 330 28.79 -10.20 26.17
N PRO A 331 28.61 -10.76 24.95
CA PRO A 331 29.27 -11.99 24.52
C PRO A 331 30.78 -11.99 24.78
N PRO A 332 31.38 -13.11 25.18
CA PRO A 332 32.80 -13.18 25.51
C PRO A 332 33.67 -12.93 24.27
N ALA A 333 34.74 -12.14 24.45
CA ALA A 333 35.73 -11.96 23.40
C ALA A 333 36.37 -13.29 22.97
N LEU A 334 36.70 -13.42 21.69
CA LEU A 334 37.33 -14.61 21.15
C LEU A 334 38.82 -14.33 20.88
N VAL A 335 39.68 -15.10 21.45
CA VAL A 335 41.14 -15.04 21.22
C VAL A 335 41.54 -16.12 20.21
N LEU A 336 42.13 -15.67 19.09
CA LEU A 336 42.67 -16.52 18.05
C LEU A 336 44.20 -16.48 18.18
N ARG A 337 44.81 -17.65 18.34
CA ARG A 337 46.26 -17.78 18.50
C ARG A 337 46.96 -18.07 17.15
N ALA A 338 48.19 -17.64 17.03
CA ALA A 338 48.97 -17.87 15.82
C ALA A 338 49.16 -19.37 15.49
N ASP A 339 49.08 -20.26 16.51
CA ASP A 339 49.18 -21.71 16.37
C ASP A 339 47.94 -22.40 15.78
N GLY A 340 46.90 -21.65 15.46
CA GLY A 340 45.64 -22.20 14.90
C GLY A 340 44.57 -22.49 15.94
N THR A 341 44.81 -22.23 17.22
CA THR A 341 43.81 -22.41 18.27
C THR A 341 42.97 -21.17 18.47
N ALA A 342 41.72 -21.37 18.91
CA ALA A 342 40.83 -20.28 19.29
C ALA A 342 40.07 -20.65 20.57
N HIS A 343 39.82 -19.67 21.43
CA HIS A 343 39.07 -19.87 22.66
C HIS A 343 38.38 -18.58 23.10
N PHE A 344 37.29 -18.71 23.81
CA PHE A 344 36.61 -17.57 24.44
C PHE A 344 37.41 -17.11 25.67
N LEU A 345 37.55 -15.80 25.83
CA LEU A 345 38.17 -15.20 27.00
C LEU A 345 37.10 -15.06 28.09
N PRO A 346 37.16 -15.81 29.18
CA PRO A 346 36.17 -15.71 30.25
C PRO A 346 36.22 -14.34 30.94
N THR A 347 35.09 -13.68 31.04
CA THR A 347 34.89 -12.43 31.78
C THR A 347 33.79 -12.63 32.83
N PRO A 348 34.10 -13.29 33.97
CA PRO A 348 33.08 -13.61 34.96
C PRO A 348 32.50 -12.36 35.63
N GLY A 349 31.21 -12.39 35.99
CA GLY A 349 30.54 -11.38 36.79
C GLY A 349 29.88 -10.23 36.03
N GLY A 350 29.84 -10.28 34.70
CA GLY A 350 29.22 -9.18 33.89
C GLY A 350 27.69 -9.18 33.92
N LEU A 351 27.09 -8.20 34.59
CA LEU A 351 25.66 -7.88 34.48
C LEU A 351 25.45 -6.82 33.42
N LEU A 352 24.21 -6.76 32.87
CA LEU A 352 23.82 -5.71 31.94
C LEU A 352 24.09 -4.33 32.56
N VAL A 353 24.68 -3.42 31.78
CA VAL A 353 25.06 -2.09 32.23
C VAL A 353 23.82 -1.17 32.26
N GLY A 354 23.59 -0.52 33.41
CA GLY A 354 22.47 0.40 33.62
C GLY A 354 21.24 -0.22 34.31
N VAL A 355 21.20 -1.56 34.50
CA VAL A 355 20.03 -2.22 35.12
C VAL A 355 20.07 -2.11 36.65
N LEU A 356 21.20 -2.41 37.26
CA LEU A 356 21.35 -2.41 38.72
C LEU A 356 22.18 -1.23 39.19
N PRO A 357 21.81 -0.57 40.30
CA PRO A 357 22.57 0.59 40.80
C PRO A 357 24.02 0.22 41.24
N GLN A 358 24.24 -1.02 41.64
CA GLN A 358 25.53 -1.54 42.08
C GLN A 358 25.89 -2.80 41.29
N ALA A 359 26.10 -2.64 39.98
CA ALA A 359 26.63 -3.73 39.16
C ALA A 359 28.11 -3.92 39.46
N THR A 360 28.54 -5.18 39.54
CA THR A 360 29.94 -5.53 39.73
C THR A 360 30.53 -6.08 38.43
N PHE A 361 31.69 -5.55 38.06
CA PHE A 361 32.44 -6.00 36.87
C PHE A 361 33.78 -6.58 37.31
N THR A 362 34.39 -7.41 36.46
CA THR A 362 35.67 -8.07 36.75
C THR A 362 36.59 -7.92 35.54
N THR A 363 37.85 -7.60 35.79
CA THR A 363 38.87 -7.51 34.75
C THR A 363 39.37 -8.90 34.37
N ALA A 364 39.38 -9.19 33.08
CA ALA A 364 40.14 -10.29 32.50
C ALA A 364 41.38 -9.74 31.80
N THR A 365 42.48 -10.47 31.86
CA THR A 365 43.73 -10.10 31.20
C THR A 365 44.20 -11.20 30.29
N THR A 366 44.64 -10.83 29.09
CA THR A 366 45.30 -11.75 28.14
C THR A 366 46.43 -11.02 27.43
N THR A 367 47.41 -11.79 26.93
CA THR A 367 48.46 -11.27 26.08
C THR A 367 48.24 -11.72 24.66
N LEU A 368 48.43 -10.85 23.69
CA LEU A 368 48.47 -11.17 22.27
C LEU A 368 49.93 -11.20 21.81
N ALA A 369 50.40 -12.37 21.40
CA ALA A 369 51.69 -12.54 20.78
C ALA A 369 51.63 -12.18 19.29
N PRO A 370 52.74 -11.99 18.58
CA PRO A 370 52.75 -11.81 17.13
C PRO A 370 51.98 -12.92 16.39
N GLY A 371 50.99 -12.53 15.56
CA GLY A 371 50.06 -13.41 14.86
C GLY A 371 48.73 -13.70 15.58
N ASP A 372 48.63 -13.30 16.88
CA ASP A 372 47.35 -13.45 17.60
C ASP A 372 46.37 -12.36 17.28
N THR A 373 45.05 -12.67 17.38
CA THR A 373 43.95 -11.72 17.16
C THR A 373 42.90 -11.85 18.26
N LEU A 374 42.41 -10.73 18.78
CA LEU A 374 41.21 -10.62 19.61
C LEU A 374 40.04 -10.22 18.71
N LEU A 375 38.96 -10.97 18.74
CA LEU A 375 37.71 -10.67 18.06
C LEU A 375 36.63 -10.36 19.08
N LEU A 376 35.99 -9.20 18.91
CA LEU A 376 34.77 -8.80 19.59
C LEU A 376 33.63 -8.83 18.57
N TYR A 377 32.44 -9.19 19.01
CA TYR A 377 31.27 -9.33 18.14
C TYR A 377 29.97 -9.13 18.94
N THR A 378 28.93 -8.61 18.31
CA THR A 378 27.59 -8.56 18.88
C THR A 378 26.82 -9.85 18.59
N ASP A 379 25.75 -10.07 19.33
CA ASP A 379 24.92 -11.29 19.26
C ASP A 379 24.27 -11.50 17.88
N GLY A 380 24.04 -10.42 17.09
CA GLY A 380 23.56 -10.53 15.71
C GLY A 380 24.39 -11.51 14.84
N LEU A 381 25.69 -11.72 15.13
CA LEU A 381 26.49 -12.73 14.46
C LEU A 381 26.09 -14.15 14.88
N THR A 382 25.96 -14.42 16.17
CA THR A 382 25.70 -15.78 16.72
C THR A 382 24.21 -16.12 16.66
N GLU A 383 23.35 -15.15 16.69
CA GLU A 383 21.89 -15.31 16.53
C GLU A 383 21.43 -15.33 15.06
N ALA A 384 22.34 -15.11 14.11
CA ALA A 384 22.04 -15.24 12.69
C ALA A 384 21.40 -16.59 12.37
N ARG A 385 20.28 -16.56 11.65
CA ARG A 385 19.51 -17.75 11.31
C ARG A 385 20.11 -18.48 10.12
N THR A 386 20.33 -19.77 10.28
CA THR A 386 20.99 -20.63 9.30
C THR A 386 20.11 -21.81 8.89
N GLY A 387 20.50 -22.45 7.77
CA GLY A 387 19.77 -23.58 7.21
C GLY A 387 18.64 -23.20 6.27
N PRO A 388 18.10 -24.16 5.50
CA PRO A 388 17.03 -23.91 4.51
C PRO A 388 15.75 -23.34 5.13
N ASP A 389 15.45 -23.79 6.36
CA ASP A 389 14.22 -23.43 7.09
C ASP A 389 14.46 -22.27 8.08
N ARG A 390 15.67 -21.73 8.17
CA ARG A 390 16.07 -20.66 9.10
C ARG A 390 15.66 -20.90 10.56
N THR A 391 15.68 -22.15 10.98
CA THR A 391 15.28 -22.55 12.33
C THR A 391 16.44 -22.68 13.30
N HIS A 392 17.67 -22.69 12.80
CA HIS A 392 18.87 -22.87 13.61
C HIS A 392 19.65 -21.56 13.69
N LEU A 393 20.18 -21.25 14.85
CA LEU A 393 21.12 -20.15 15.03
C LEU A 393 22.53 -20.60 14.64
N PHE A 394 23.36 -19.67 14.17
CA PHE A 394 24.79 -19.95 13.88
C PHE A 394 25.50 -20.41 15.12
N GLY A 395 25.37 -19.68 16.21
CA GLY A 395 25.80 -20.06 17.55
C GLY A 395 27.31 -20.00 17.82
N ASP A 396 27.68 -19.99 19.11
CA ASP A 396 29.04 -19.81 19.57
C ASP A 396 30.00 -20.90 19.09
N GLN A 397 29.55 -22.16 19.05
CA GLN A 397 30.40 -23.28 18.64
C GLN A 397 30.79 -23.21 17.15
N ALA A 398 29.85 -22.77 16.30
CA ALA A 398 30.13 -22.60 14.89
C ALA A 398 31.06 -21.39 14.66
N LEU A 399 30.89 -20.31 15.43
CA LEU A 399 31.78 -19.16 15.42
C LEU A 399 33.19 -19.57 15.85
N LEU A 400 33.34 -20.31 16.94
CA LEU A 400 34.62 -20.80 17.43
C LEU A 400 35.35 -21.65 16.38
N ALA A 401 34.62 -22.60 15.78
CA ALA A 401 35.17 -23.47 14.73
C ALA A 401 35.50 -22.66 13.44
N PHE A 402 34.73 -21.64 13.11
CA PHE A 402 35.01 -20.75 11.97
C PHE A 402 36.29 -19.93 12.25
N ALA A 403 36.38 -19.30 13.41
CA ALA A 403 37.49 -18.45 13.80
C ALA A 403 38.81 -19.22 13.86
N ALA A 404 38.82 -20.45 14.41
CA ALA A 404 40.01 -21.31 14.46
C ALA A 404 40.60 -21.55 13.06
N ARG A 405 39.78 -21.68 12.02
CA ARG A 405 40.26 -21.84 10.63
C ARG A 405 40.94 -20.59 10.05
N HIS A 406 40.75 -19.44 10.68
CA HIS A 406 41.32 -18.15 10.28
C HIS A 406 42.36 -17.63 11.27
N ALA A 407 42.67 -18.39 12.31
CA ALA A 407 43.71 -18.05 13.30
C ALA A 407 45.09 -17.88 12.61
N GLY A 408 45.91 -16.99 13.15
CA GLY A 408 47.20 -16.61 12.58
C GLY A 408 47.15 -15.76 11.32
N ARG A 409 45.95 -15.37 10.87
CA ARG A 409 45.75 -14.45 9.71
C ARG A 409 45.54 -13.02 10.18
N PRO A 410 45.87 -12.02 9.36
CA PRO A 410 45.62 -10.61 9.68
C PRO A 410 44.14 -10.33 10.00
N PRO A 411 43.82 -9.40 10.92
CA PRO A 411 42.46 -9.04 11.31
C PRO A 411 41.52 -8.73 10.12
N HIS A 412 42.00 -8.00 9.10
CA HIS A 412 41.20 -7.68 7.92
C HIS A 412 40.78 -8.93 7.13
N THR A 413 41.62 -9.98 7.12
CA THR A 413 41.28 -11.26 6.45
C THR A 413 40.21 -12.02 7.22
N LEU A 414 40.25 -12.00 8.55
CA LEU A 414 39.23 -12.59 9.42
C LEU A 414 37.90 -11.86 9.23
N ILE A 415 37.90 -10.53 9.30
CA ILE A 415 36.69 -9.72 9.10
C ILE A 415 36.09 -9.94 7.69
N HIS A 416 36.93 -9.98 6.66
CA HIS A 416 36.44 -10.25 5.29
C HIS A 416 35.81 -11.66 5.18
N ALA A 417 36.39 -12.66 5.82
CA ALA A 417 35.83 -14.02 5.85
C ALA A 417 34.48 -14.07 6.60
N LEU A 418 34.36 -13.36 7.75
CA LEU A 418 33.13 -13.25 8.50
C LEU A 418 32.03 -12.48 7.68
N THR A 419 32.42 -11.42 7.01
CA THR A 419 31.50 -10.67 6.11
C THR A 419 30.97 -11.58 4.99
N GLY A 420 31.84 -12.40 4.39
CA GLY A 420 31.44 -13.39 3.40
C GLY A 420 30.48 -14.45 3.97
N LEU A 421 30.71 -14.88 5.21
CA LEU A 421 29.82 -15.79 5.92
C LEU A 421 28.44 -15.15 6.15
N LEU A 422 28.41 -13.92 6.68
CA LEU A 422 27.16 -13.16 6.91
C LEU A 422 26.37 -12.95 5.60
N ALA A 423 27.04 -12.60 4.52
CA ALA A 423 26.40 -12.48 3.20
C ALA A 423 25.77 -13.81 2.74
N GLY A 424 26.35 -14.95 3.15
CA GLY A 424 25.81 -16.28 2.85
C GLY A 424 24.53 -16.62 3.62
N PHE A 425 24.22 -15.92 4.70
CA PHE A 425 22.98 -16.09 5.45
C PHE A 425 21.77 -15.36 4.79
N GLY A 426 22.04 -14.44 3.84
CA GLY A 426 21.01 -13.70 3.11
C GLY A 426 20.10 -12.91 4.08
N ASP A 427 18.77 -13.04 3.90
CA ASP A 427 17.80 -12.38 4.82
C ASP A 427 17.76 -13.03 6.23
N GLY A 428 18.72 -13.89 6.61
CA GLY A 428 18.80 -14.53 7.94
C GLY A 428 19.44 -13.65 9.00
N LEU A 429 19.87 -12.44 8.66
CA LEU A 429 20.35 -11.44 9.62
C LEU A 429 19.17 -10.61 10.11
N ASP A 430 18.58 -11.05 11.22
CA ASP A 430 17.41 -10.39 11.83
C ASP A 430 17.82 -9.25 12.78
N ASP A 431 19.13 -9.18 13.16
CA ASP A 431 19.66 -8.16 14.06
C ASP A 431 20.92 -7.50 13.53
N ASP A 432 21.20 -6.33 14.09
CA ASP A 432 22.40 -5.55 13.78
C ASP A 432 23.65 -6.38 14.14
N THR A 433 24.74 -6.16 13.44
CA THR A 433 25.96 -6.92 13.67
C THR A 433 27.18 -6.00 13.63
N ALA A 434 27.89 -5.91 14.73
CA ALA A 434 29.18 -5.24 14.82
C ALA A 434 30.30 -6.25 15.10
N LEU A 435 31.41 -6.09 14.39
CA LEU A 435 32.62 -6.89 14.54
C LEU A 435 33.80 -5.94 14.71
N LEU A 436 34.70 -6.27 15.67
CA LEU A 436 35.96 -5.57 15.87
C LEU A 436 37.09 -6.60 16.12
N ALA A 437 38.09 -6.60 15.25
CA ALA A 437 39.22 -7.44 15.34
C ALA A 437 40.52 -6.63 15.59
N LEU A 438 41.27 -7.00 16.61
CA LEU A 438 42.52 -6.37 17.07
C LEU A 438 43.62 -7.44 17.04
N GLY A 439 44.62 -7.31 16.19
CA GLY A 439 45.64 -8.34 16.02
C GLY A 439 47.05 -7.79 16.02
N VAL A 440 47.97 -8.58 16.55
CA VAL A 440 49.40 -8.30 16.48
C VAL A 440 49.94 -8.87 15.16
N PRO A 441 50.61 -8.08 14.31
CA PRO A 441 51.14 -8.59 13.06
C PRO A 441 52.16 -9.71 13.30
N ALA A 442 52.13 -10.73 12.43
CA ALA A 442 53.20 -11.74 12.44
C ALA A 442 54.56 -11.13 12.01
N PRO A 443 55.70 -11.67 12.47
CA PRO A 443 57.01 -11.05 12.23
C PRO A 443 57.36 -10.84 10.75
N ASP A 444 56.80 -11.63 9.83
CA ASP A 444 57.09 -11.57 8.41
C ASP A 444 55.99 -10.85 7.55
N SER A 445 55.02 -10.19 8.18
CA SER A 445 54.01 -9.47 7.47
C SER A 445 54.48 -8.03 7.12
N PRO A 446 54.72 -7.68 5.84
CA PRO A 446 55.07 -6.30 5.50
C PRO A 446 53.91 -5.35 5.86
N THR A 447 54.20 -4.41 6.74
CA THR A 447 53.32 -3.27 7.02
C THR A 447 53.05 -2.53 5.72
N ARG A 448 51.90 -2.81 5.08
CA ARG A 448 51.44 -1.96 3.99
C ARG A 448 50.90 -0.65 4.59
N SER A 449 51.73 0.37 4.57
CA SER A 449 51.27 1.75 4.67
C SER A 449 50.36 2.04 3.48
N THR A 450 49.07 2.01 3.69
CA THR A 450 48.12 2.58 2.73
C THR A 450 48.05 4.10 2.97
N ARG A 451 48.68 4.83 2.04
CA ARG A 451 48.49 6.28 1.89
C ARG A 451 47.11 6.58 1.38
#